data_79b5dec3f0adcdf3f4622be303c412a4
#
_entry.id   79b5dec3f0adcdf3f4622be303c412a4
#
_cell.length_a   1.000
_cell.length_b   1.000
_cell.length_c   1.000
_cell.angle_alpha   90.00
_cell.angle_beta   90.00
_cell.angle_gamma   90.00
#
_symmetry.space_group_name_H-M   'P 1'
#
loop_
_entity.id
_entity.type
_entity.pdbx_description
1 polymer ?
#
loop_
_entity_poly.entity_id
_entity_poly.type
_entity_poly.pdbx_seq_one_letter_code
_entity_poly.pdbx_strand_id
1 'polypeptide(L)'
;MKNRNIKYLKDYETDMITALFHSYTRQIPTSILMQIDLIYTEETGKTLNTNYSCSGCILKLMKSVGKIYFTENIDVLPDDLKEKFREMYTK
;
A
#
# COMPACT_ATOMS: atom_id res chain seq x y z
N MET A 1 -10.94 -0.68 7.19
CA MET A 1 -10.61 0.47 6.32
C MET A 1 -11.88 1.11 5.80
N LYS A 2 -11.93 2.43 5.76
CA LYS A 2 -13.13 3.14 5.28
C LYS A 2 -13.36 2.86 3.81
N ASN A 3 -14.64 2.75 3.41
CA ASN A 3 -15.01 2.44 2.03
C ASN A 3 -14.44 3.42 1.00
N ARG A 4 -14.40 4.72 1.33
CA ARG A 4 -13.83 5.72 0.42
C ARG A 4 -12.35 5.50 0.17
N ASN A 5 -11.62 5.02 1.19
CA ASN A 5 -10.19 4.75 1.09
C ASN A 5 -9.93 3.49 0.27
N ILE A 6 -10.75 2.45 0.46
CA ILE A 6 -10.70 1.23 -0.35
C ILE A 6 -10.92 1.58 -1.83
N LYS A 7 -11.95 2.38 -2.08
CA LYS A 7 -12.28 2.80 -3.45
C LYS A 7 -11.15 3.59 -4.11
N TYR A 8 -10.52 4.48 -3.35
CA TYR A 8 -9.39 5.25 -3.88
C TYR A 8 -8.20 4.36 -4.18
N LEU A 9 -7.85 3.47 -3.25
CA LEU A 9 -6.67 2.60 -3.39
C LEU A 9 -6.85 1.50 -4.43
N LYS A 10 -8.08 1.21 -4.83
CA LYS A 10 -8.37 0.18 -5.83
C LYS A 10 -7.61 0.41 -7.13
N ASP A 11 -7.45 1.65 -7.54
CA ASP A 11 -6.73 2.00 -8.77
C ASP A 11 -5.21 1.82 -8.63
N TYR A 12 -4.72 1.59 -7.41
CA TYR A 12 -3.30 1.47 -7.10
C TYR A 12 -2.94 0.09 -6.56
N GLU A 13 -3.82 -0.91 -6.74
CA GLU A 13 -3.57 -2.28 -6.30
C GLU A 13 -2.30 -2.86 -6.91
N THR A 14 -2.10 -2.65 -8.21
CA THR A 14 -0.89 -3.13 -8.88
C THR A 14 0.36 -2.48 -8.30
N ASP A 15 0.30 -1.18 -7.99
CA ASP A 15 1.44 -0.48 -7.38
C ASP A 15 1.76 -1.03 -6.00
N MET A 16 0.74 -1.34 -5.19
CA MET A 16 0.93 -1.93 -3.87
C MET A 16 1.47 -3.36 -3.97
N ILE A 17 0.98 -4.15 -4.91
CA ILE A 17 1.46 -5.51 -5.17
C ILE A 17 2.94 -5.47 -5.55
N THR A 18 3.29 -4.58 -6.47
CA THR A 18 4.67 -4.44 -6.94
C THR A 18 5.60 -4.04 -5.79
N ALA A 19 5.15 -3.13 -4.94
CA ALA A 19 5.93 -2.72 -3.76
C ALA A 19 6.12 -3.87 -2.78
N LEU A 20 5.05 -4.59 -2.47
CA LEU A 20 5.09 -5.66 -1.45
C LEU A 20 5.89 -6.88 -1.91
N PHE A 21 5.73 -7.30 -3.16
CA PHE A 21 6.28 -8.57 -3.63
C PHE A 21 7.52 -8.43 -4.49
N HIS A 22 7.79 -7.24 -5.02
CA HIS A 22 8.95 -7.01 -5.90
C HIS A 22 9.84 -5.86 -5.43
N SER A 23 9.52 -5.22 -4.32
CA SER A 23 10.28 -4.10 -3.73
C SER A 23 10.56 -2.99 -4.75
N TYR A 24 9.56 -2.66 -5.56
CA TYR A 24 9.66 -1.70 -6.63
C TYR A 24 8.40 -0.82 -6.68
N THR A 25 8.58 0.45 -7.05
CA THR A 25 7.48 1.34 -7.37
C THR A 25 7.78 2.08 -8.67
N ARG A 26 6.76 2.18 -9.53
CA ARG A 26 6.85 3.10 -10.68
C ARG A 26 6.83 4.54 -10.14
N GLN A 27 7.12 5.47 -11.01
CA GLN A 27 7.02 6.88 -10.66
C GLN A 27 5.54 7.24 -10.50
N ILE A 28 5.15 7.64 -9.29
CA ILE A 28 3.77 8.01 -8.96
C ILE A 28 3.74 9.52 -8.70
N PRO A 29 2.77 10.26 -9.26
CA PRO A 29 2.65 11.70 -9.00
C PRO A 29 2.58 12.02 -7.52
N THR A 30 3.23 13.09 -7.10
CA THR A 30 3.29 13.50 -5.69
C THR A 30 1.90 13.71 -5.09
N SER A 31 0.97 14.29 -5.87
CA SER A 31 -0.40 14.52 -5.39
C SER A 31 -1.10 13.22 -4.98
N ILE A 32 -0.85 12.14 -5.73
CA ILE A 32 -1.39 10.82 -5.41
C ILE A 32 -0.72 10.25 -4.18
N LEU A 33 0.60 10.37 -4.08
CA LEU A 33 1.35 9.91 -2.90
C LEU A 33 0.90 10.63 -1.64
N MET A 34 0.64 11.93 -1.71
CA MET A 34 0.12 12.70 -0.58
C MET A 34 -1.23 12.19 -0.12
N GLN A 35 -2.11 11.85 -1.06
CA GLN A 35 -3.42 11.30 -0.72
C GLN A 35 -3.30 9.91 -0.08
N ILE A 36 -2.41 9.08 -0.60
CA ILE A 36 -2.15 7.75 -0.02
C ILE A 36 -1.59 7.89 1.40
N ASP A 37 -0.70 8.85 1.62
CA ASP A 37 -0.13 9.14 2.93
C ASP A 37 -1.21 9.58 3.93
N LEU A 38 -2.15 10.43 3.50
CA LEU A 38 -3.29 10.83 4.32
C LEU A 38 -4.17 9.64 4.68
N ILE A 39 -4.40 8.73 3.74
CA ILE A 39 -5.16 7.51 3.98
C ILE A 39 -4.48 6.67 5.06
N TYR A 40 -3.17 6.50 4.95
CA TYR A 40 -2.41 5.75 5.95
C TYR A 40 -2.58 6.36 7.36
N THR A 41 -2.44 7.68 7.46
CA THR A 41 -2.62 8.39 8.73
C THR A 41 -4.04 8.22 9.27
N GLU A 42 -5.03 8.33 8.40
CA GLU A 42 -6.44 8.20 8.79
C GLU A 42 -6.74 6.79 9.30
N GLU A 43 -6.17 5.76 8.68
CA GLU A 43 -6.47 4.37 9.03
C GLU A 43 -5.67 3.87 10.24
N THR A 44 -4.50 4.42 10.49
CA THR A 44 -3.61 3.94 11.56
C THR A 44 -3.41 4.91 12.72
N GLY A 45 -3.72 6.18 12.52
CA GLY A 45 -3.41 7.23 13.50
C GLY A 45 -1.93 7.60 13.55
N LYS A 46 -1.13 7.08 12.63
CA LYS A 46 0.33 7.31 12.57
C LYS A 46 0.71 8.02 11.30
N THR A 47 1.81 8.80 11.33
CA THR A 47 2.36 9.42 10.13
C THR A 47 3.71 8.79 9.80
N LEU A 48 3.97 8.62 8.50
CA LEU A 48 5.26 8.09 8.02
C LEU A 48 6.27 9.20 7.72
N ASN A 49 5.82 10.45 7.64
CA ASN A 49 6.65 11.60 7.25
C ASN A 49 7.40 11.32 5.94
N THR A 50 6.65 10.83 4.94
CA THR A 50 7.22 10.40 3.67
C THR A 50 7.92 11.54 2.95
N ASN A 51 9.17 11.30 2.54
CA ASN A 51 9.89 12.19 1.65
C ASN A 51 9.62 11.74 0.21
N TYR A 52 8.86 12.55 -0.53
CA TYR A 52 8.42 12.19 -1.89
C TYR A 52 9.54 12.26 -2.93
N SER A 53 10.73 12.72 -2.55
CA SER A 53 11.91 12.70 -3.41
C SER A 53 12.80 11.49 -3.15
N CYS A 54 12.44 10.65 -2.19
CA CYS A 54 13.21 9.48 -1.79
C CYS A 54 12.47 8.22 -2.24
N SER A 55 13.03 7.47 -3.19
CA SER A 55 12.39 6.27 -3.71
C SER A 55 12.16 5.21 -2.64
N GLY A 56 13.10 5.05 -1.72
CA GLY A 56 12.94 4.12 -0.59
C GLY A 56 11.82 4.52 0.36
N CYS A 57 11.62 5.82 0.54
CA CYS A 57 10.53 6.33 1.39
C CYS A 57 9.18 6.09 0.73
N ILE A 58 9.09 6.29 -0.58
CA ILE A 58 7.88 6.01 -1.37
C ILE A 58 7.56 4.51 -1.32
N LEU A 59 8.58 3.68 -1.48
CA LEU A 59 8.41 2.23 -1.39
C LEU A 59 7.85 1.82 -0.02
N LYS A 60 8.38 2.41 1.05
CA LYS A 60 7.89 2.15 2.41
C LYS A 60 6.43 2.54 2.57
N LEU A 61 6.03 3.69 2.02
CA LEU A 61 4.64 4.14 2.05
C LEU A 61 3.73 3.13 1.34
N MET A 62 4.09 2.74 0.13
CA MET A 62 3.28 1.80 -0.65
C MET A 62 3.18 0.43 0.00
N LYS A 63 4.26 -0.07 0.60
CA LYS A 63 4.24 -1.32 1.36
C LYS A 63 3.35 -1.22 2.60
N SER A 64 3.45 -0.11 3.34
CA SER A 64 2.69 0.08 4.58
C SER A 64 1.19 0.14 4.31
N VAL A 65 0.78 0.89 3.30
CA VAL A 65 -0.62 0.99 2.91
C VAL A 65 -1.12 -0.32 2.30
N GLY A 66 -0.31 -0.94 1.45
CA GLY A 66 -0.65 -2.22 0.82
C GLY A 66 -0.88 -3.32 1.85
N LYS A 67 -0.08 -3.35 2.90
CA LYS A 67 -0.23 -4.32 3.99
C LYS A 67 -1.61 -4.21 4.64
N ILE A 68 -2.06 -2.98 4.92
CA ILE A 68 -3.38 -2.75 5.51
C ILE A 68 -4.47 -3.12 4.50
N TYR A 69 -4.34 -2.63 3.28
CA TYR A 69 -5.32 -2.83 2.23
C TYR A 69 -5.57 -4.34 1.97
N PHE A 70 -4.52 -5.11 1.76
CA PHE A 70 -4.65 -6.53 1.44
C PHE A 70 -4.98 -7.39 2.65
N THR A 71 -4.70 -6.94 3.87
CA THR A 71 -5.16 -7.64 5.07
C THR A 71 -6.69 -7.64 5.12
N GLU A 72 -7.32 -6.54 4.72
CA GLU A 72 -8.78 -6.42 4.72
C GLU A 72 -9.42 -6.85 3.40
N ASN A 73 -8.65 -6.88 2.31
CA ASN A 73 -9.14 -7.19 0.96
C ASN A 73 -8.30 -8.30 0.33
N ILE A 74 -8.06 -9.37 1.08
CA ILE A 74 -7.17 -10.46 0.64
C ILE A 74 -7.63 -11.11 -0.67
N ASP A 75 -8.94 -11.11 -0.93
CA ASP A 75 -9.51 -11.78 -2.09
C ASP A 75 -9.20 -11.10 -3.42
N VAL A 76 -8.69 -9.87 -3.41
CA VAL A 76 -8.26 -9.21 -4.65
C VAL A 76 -6.90 -9.72 -5.12
N LEU A 77 -6.15 -10.41 -4.27
CA LEU A 77 -4.86 -11.00 -4.66
C LEU A 77 -5.05 -12.32 -5.38
N PRO A 78 -4.23 -12.61 -6.40
CA PRO A 78 -4.16 -13.96 -6.98
C PRO A 78 -3.77 -14.98 -5.90
N ASP A 79 -4.17 -16.24 -6.09
CA ASP A 79 -3.99 -17.28 -5.06
C ASP A 79 -2.54 -17.47 -4.61
N ASP A 80 -1.59 -17.41 -5.55
CA ASP A 80 -0.17 -17.52 -5.22
C ASP A 80 0.31 -16.35 -4.36
N LEU A 81 -0.17 -15.15 -4.63
CA LEU A 81 0.17 -13.97 -3.84
C LEU A 81 -0.55 -13.94 -2.50
N LYS A 82 -1.79 -14.47 -2.42
CA LYS A 82 -2.48 -14.62 -1.13
C LYS A 82 -1.66 -15.45 -0.16
N GLU A 83 -1.14 -16.57 -0.64
CA GLU A 83 -0.34 -17.46 0.19
C GLU A 83 0.95 -16.79 0.63
N LYS A 84 1.66 -16.14 -0.27
CA LYS A 84 2.86 -15.36 0.04
C LYS A 84 2.57 -14.26 1.07
N PHE A 85 1.47 -13.54 0.88
CA PHE A 85 1.07 -12.46 1.78
C PHE A 85 0.83 -12.99 3.19
N ARG A 86 0.11 -14.10 3.31
CA ARG A 86 -0.14 -14.73 4.61
C ARG A 86 1.15 -15.16 5.29
N GLU A 87 2.09 -15.74 4.55
CA GLU A 87 3.38 -16.15 5.08
C GLU A 87 4.19 -14.95 5.58
N MET A 88 4.14 -13.83 4.87
CA MET A 88 4.94 -12.65 5.19
C MET A 88 4.36 -11.83 6.34
N TYR A 89 3.03 -11.76 6.47
CA TYR A 89 2.40 -10.75 7.32
C TYR A 89 1.39 -11.27 8.35
N THR A 90 1.09 -12.55 8.37
CA THR A 90 0.06 -13.09 9.27
C THR A 90 0.54 -14.24 10.16
N LYS A 91 1.80 -14.25 10.48
CA LYS A 91 2.34 -15.24 11.41
C LYS A 91 1.91 -14.98 12.83
#